data_a439d0ea25df595936774e1f7c00db0c
#
_entry.id   a439d0ea25df595936774e1f7c00db0c
#
_cell.length_a   1.000
_cell.length_b   1.000
_cell.length_c   1.000
_cell.angle_alpha   90.00
_cell.angle_beta   90.00
_cell.angle_gamma   90.00
#
_symmetry.space_group_name_H-M   'P 1'
#
loop_
_entity.id
_entity.type
_entity.pdbx_description
1 polymer ?
#
loop_
_entity_poly.entity_id
_entity_poly.type
_entity_poly.pdbx_seq_one_letter_code
_entity_poly.pdbx_strand_id
1 'polypeptide(L)'
;MNRRKELALKIGLPVAVVLVGLLVSGAMFTLKPEAPTRTPVTVIPQVRVIEVDMIDLPLIVRSQGTVNPRTESQLVPEVTGRIIEVSPSFVAGGFFEAGDILLRIDSHDYEQVIVQREAEITAAQLRIAEEEAEKELAQWGWDRIGTGEARSLTMREPQIASAKASLAAAQASLQTARRNLARTQVRAPYAGRVRDKSVDREQFVTMG
;
A
#
# COMPACT_ATOMS: atom_id res chain seq x y z
N MET A 1 135.51 -12.09 58.42
CA MET A 1 134.98 -12.42 57.04
C MET A 1 133.51 -12.73 57.16
N ASN A 2 132.55 -11.87 56.87
CA ASN A 2 131.20 -12.14 56.44
C ASN A 2 130.16 -11.00 56.77
N ARG A 3 130.59 -9.77 57.07
CA ARG A 3 129.59 -8.67 57.28
C ARG A 3 128.89 -8.18 55.99
N ARG A 4 129.56 -8.42 54.82
CA ARG A 4 129.02 -8.03 53.52
C ARG A 4 127.91 -8.98 53.02
N LYS A 5 127.93 -10.28 53.41
CA LYS A 5 126.91 -11.24 52.98
C LYS A 5 125.66 -11.11 53.77
N GLU A 6 125.74 -10.74 55.07
CA GLU A 6 124.51 -10.51 55.83
C GLU A 6 123.76 -9.23 55.43
N LEU A 7 124.51 -8.19 55.01
CA LEU A 7 123.82 -6.94 54.55
C LEU A 7 123.12 -7.16 53.18
N ALA A 8 123.81 -7.98 52.30
CA ALA A 8 123.24 -8.26 50.99
C ALA A 8 121.99 -9.13 51.15
N LEU A 9 121.95 -10.05 52.18
CA LEU A 9 120.79 -10.85 52.42
C LEU A 9 119.65 -10.06 53.08
N LYS A 10 119.95 -9.16 53.99
CA LYS A 10 118.95 -8.33 54.69
C LYS A 10 118.34 -7.23 53.81
N ILE A 11 119.04 -6.73 52.80
CA ILE A 11 118.46 -5.76 51.88
C ILE A 11 118.00 -6.37 50.56
N GLY A 12 118.74 -7.42 50.10
CA GLY A 12 118.40 -8.09 48.85
C GLY A 12 117.11 -8.90 48.90
N LEU A 13 116.82 -9.54 50.07
CA LEU A 13 115.61 -10.37 50.18
C LEU A 13 114.33 -9.56 50.11
N PRO A 14 114.21 -8.42 50.87
CA PRO A 14 113.00 -7.62 50.78
C PRO A 14 112.81 -6.94 49.40
N VAL A 15 113.94 -6.55 48.77
CA VAL A 15 113.86 -5.94 47.41
C VAL A 15 113.48 -6.99 46.37
N ALA A 16 113.96 -8.20 46.50
CA ALA A 16 113.51 -9.32 45.65
C ALA A 16 112.05 -9.63 45.80
N VAL A 17 111.52 -9.67 47.03
CA VAL A 17 110.11 -9.87 47.29
C VAL A 17 109.19 -8.72 46.72
N VAL A 18 109.67 -7.53 46.81
CA VAL A 18 108.97 -6.36 46.21
C VAL A 18 108.92 -6.44 44.66
N LEU A 19 110.09 -6.82 44.10
CA LEU A 19 110.20 -7.02 42.64
C LEU A 19 109.29 -8.21 42.15
N VAL A 20 109.28 -9.31 42.85
CA VAL A 20 108.37 -10.44 42.53
C VAL A 20 106.95 -9.99 42.70
N GLY A 21 106.60 -9.23 43.75
CA GLY A 21 105.27 -8.71 43.94
C GLY A 21 104.83 -7.77 42.83
N LEU A 22 105.74 -6.92 42.34
CA LEU A 22 105.43 -6.04 41.19
C LEU A 22 105.28 -6.86 39.87
N LEU A 23 106.11 -7.86 39.70
CA LEU A 23 105.96 -8.78 38.52
C LEU A 23 104.67 -9.59 38.50
N VAL A 24 104.28 -10.09 39.66
CA VAL A 24 103.03 -10.86 39.80
C VAL A 24 101.85 -9.87 39.61
N SER A 25 101.93 -8.64 40.16
CA SER A 25 100.83 -7.66 40.00
C SER A 25 100.75 -7.21 38.50
N GLY A 26 101.90 -7.03 37.85
CA GLY A 26 101.94 -6.65 36.42
C GLY A 26 101.35 -7.78 35.55
N ALA A 27 101.74 -9.03 35.87
CA ALA A 27 101.20 -10.22 35.16
C ALA A 27 99.70 -10.41 35.37
N MET A 28 99.21 -10.10 36.56
CA MET A 28 97.74 -10.10 36.81
C MET A 28 96.99 -8.95 36.07
N PHE A 29 97.69 -7.88 35.83
CA PHE A 29 97.03 -6.75 35.11
C PHE A 29 96.97 -7.01 33.60
N THR A 30 98.01 -7.73 33.06
CA THR A 30 98.07 -8.06 31.62
C THR A 30 97.23 -9.28 31.29
N LEU A 31 97.02 -10.17 32.24
CA LEU A 31 96.18 -11.41 32.09
C LEU A 31 94.72 -11.16 32.49
N LYS A 32 94.28 -9.93 32.61
CA LYS A 32 92.82 -9.75 32.82
C LYS A 32 92.05 -10.29 31.66
N PRO A 33 91.13 -11.30 31.87
CA PRO A 33 90.27 -11.77 30.82
C PRO A 33 89.33 -10.64 30.44
N GLU A 34 89.19 -10.34 29.12
CA GLU A 34 88.21 -9.34 28.61
C GLU A 34 86.84 -9.81 29.06
N ALA A 35 86.10 -8.89 29.68
CA ALA A 35 84.72 -9.20 30.07
C ALA A 35 83.86 -9.48 28.79
N PRO A 36 83.12 -10.55 28.75
CA PRO A 36 82.32 -10.88 27.57
C PRO A 36 81.35 -9.72 27.33
N THR A 37 81.54 -8.98 26.21
CA THR A 37 80.65 -7.98 25.74
C THR A 37 79.36 -8.71 25.27
N ARG A 38 78.33 -8.72 26.10
CA ARG A 38 77.02 -9.19 25.69
C ARG A 38 76.48 -8.19 24.70
N THR A 39 76.54 -8.53 23.42
CA THR A 39 75.79 -7.81 22.42
C THR A 39 74.30 -7.84 22.81
N PRO A 40 73.60 -6.68 22.93
CA PRO A 40 72.18 -6.73 23.23
C PRO A 40 71.47 -7.46 22.09
N VAL A 41 70.89 -8.60 22.44
CA VAL A 41 70.03 -9.31 21.51
C VAL A 41 68.79 -8.41 21.34
N THR A 42 68.70 -7.75 20.20
CA THR A 42 67.48 -7.02 19.83
C THR A 42 66.36 -8.08 19.65
N VAL A 43 65.52 -8.19 20.68
CA VAL A 43 64.34 -9.02 20.57
C VAL A 43 63.41 -8.34 19.60
N ILE A 44 63.37 -8.80 18.37
CA ILE A 44 62.38 -8.37 17.39
C ILE A 44 61.06 -8.95 17.84
N PRO A 45 60.08 -8.16 18.26
CA PRO A 45 58.80 -8.67 18.65
C PRO A 45 58.14 -9.35 17.43
N GLN A 46 57.82 -10.63 17.57
CA GLN A 46 57.02 -11.33 16.54
C GLN A 46 55.58 -10.81 16.65
N VAL A 47 55.16 -10.03 15.68
CA VAL A 47 53.76 -9.61 15.52
C VAL A 47 53.09 -10.58 14.53
N ARG A 48 51.95 -11.09 14.95
CA ARG A 48 51.12 -11.85 14.06
C ARG A 48 50.34 -10.89 13.18
N VAL A 49 50.63 -10.84 11.92
CA VAL A 49 49.90 -10.07 10.92
C VAL A 49 48.93 -10.97 10.18
N ILE A 50 47.75 -10.44 9.88
CA ILE A 50 46.78 -11.05 9.00
C ILE A 50 46.81 -10.21 7.73
N GLU A 51 47.02 -10.83 6.63
CA GLU A 51 46.90 -10.24 5.32
C GLU A 51 45.38 -10.07 5.04
N VAL A 52 44.94 -8.83 4.84
CA VAL A 52 43.53 -8.51 4.58
C VAL A 52 43.39 -8.27 3.09
N ASP A 53 42.73 -9.20 2.44
CA ASP A 53 42.33 -9.02 1.04
C ASP A 53 41.04 -8.16 0.98
N MET A 54 40.98 -7.30 -0.03
CA MET A 54 39.72 -6.61 -0.35
C MET A 54 38.80 -7.60 -1.02
N ILE A 55 37.74 -7.98 -0.32
CA ILE A 55 36.67 -8.80 -0.88
C ILE A 55 35.39 -7.98 -0.95
N ASP A 56 34.66 -8.10 -2.07
CA ASP A 56 33.31 -7.56 -2.19
C ASP A 56 32.37 -8.39 -1.35
N LEU A 57 31.91 -7.84 -0.23
CA LEU A 57 30.94 -8.47 0.65
C LEU A 57 29.53 -8.02 0.26
N PRO A 58 28.67 -8.87 -0.30
CA PRO A 58 27.31 -8.51 -0.59
C PRO A 58 26.53 -8.28 0.71
N LEU A 59 26.12 -7.02 0.94
CA LEU A 59 25.28 -6.68 2.07
C LEU A 59 23.82 -7.00 1.73
N ILE A 60 23.31 -8.10 2.26
CA ILE A 60 21.90 -8.49 2.06
C ILE A 60 21.05 -7.80 3.13
N VAL A 61 20.28 -6.80 2.70
CA VAL A 61 19.27 -6.15 3.56
C VAL A 61 17.95 -6.89 3.38
N ARG A 62 17.49 -7.56 4.43
CA ARG A 62 16.16 -8.17 4.45
C ARG A 62 15.18 -7.15 5.06
N SER A 63 14.13 -6.83 4.31
CA SER A 63 13.05 -5.99 4.79
C SER A 63 11.72 -6.74 4.73
N GLN A 64 10.79 -6.35 5.57
CA GLN A 64 9.42 -6.87 5.60
C GLN A 64 8.47 -5.69 5.43
N GLY A 65 7.33 -5.94 4.80
CA GLY A 65 6.29 -4.94 4.61
C GLY A 65 4.94 -5.61 4.40
N THR A 66 3.88 -4.91 4.75
CA THR A 66 2.51 -5.31 4.45
C THR A 66 2.06 -4.61 3.18
N VAL A 67 1.60 -5.39 2.21
CA VAL A 67 1.01 -4.85 0.97
C VAL A 67 -0.45 -4.55 1.25
N ASN A 68 -0.80 -3.26 1.19
CA ASN A 68 -2.19 -2.82 1.29
C ASN A 68 -2.70 -2.40 -0.08
N PRO A 69 -3.97 -2.68 -0.42
CA PRO A 69 -4.55 -2.21 -1.66
C PRO A 69 -4.65 -0.68 -1.64
N ARG A 70 -4.45 -0.05 -2.82
CA ARG A 70 -4.63 1.39 -3.00
C ARG A 70 -6.09 1.82 -2.85
N THR A 71 -7.00 0.95 -3.29
CA THR A 71 -8.45 1.18 -3.25
C THR A 71 -9.11 -0.08 -2.72
N GLU A 72 -9.95 0.08 -1.74
CA GLU A 72 -10.80 -0.96 -1.18
C GLU A 72 -12.21 -0.40 -1.09
N SER A 73 -13.19 -1.13 -1.61
CA SER A 73 -14.59 -0.74 -1.62
C SER A 73 -15.46 -1.88 -1.14
N GLN A 74 -16.42 -1.56 -0.30
CA GLN A 74 -17.47 -2.48 0.05
C GLN A 74 -18.62 -2.31 -0.95
N LEU A 75 -18.94 -3.36 -1.69
CA LEU A 75 -20.03 -3.36 -2.65
C LEU A 75 -21.30 -3.78 -1.92
N VAL A 76 -22.26 -2.86 -1.84
CA VAL A 76 -23.53 -3.06 -1.15
C VAL A 76 -24.65 -2.99 -2.19
N PRO A 77 -25.66 -3.89 -2.14
CA PRO A 77 -26.82 -3.81 -3.01
C PRO A 77 -27.59 -2.50 -2.79
N GLU A 78 -27.97 -1.85 -3.88
CA GLU A 78 -28.80 -0.64 -3.86
C GLU A 78 -30.31 -0.92 -3.94
N VAL A 79 -30.68 -2.19 -4.09
CA VAL A 79 -32.07 -2.67 -4.16
C VAL A 79 -32.19 -3.96 -3.34
N THR A 80 -33.39 -4.19 -2.85
CA THR A 80 -33.72 -5.37 -2.01
C THR A 80 -34.23 -6.52 -2.86
N GLY A 81 -33.88 -7.74 -2.53
CA GLY A 81 -34.41 -8.92 -3.19
C GLY A 81 -33.59 -10.17 -2.93
N ARG A 82 -33.99 -11.27 -3.58
CA ARG A 82 -33.29 -12.55 -3.50
C ARG A 82 -32.18 -12.60 -4.55
N ILE A 83 -31.03 -13.11 -4.19
CA ILE A 83 -29.94 -13.36 -5.15
C ILE A 83 -30.26 -14.62 -5.94
N ILE A 84 -30.44 -14.50 -7.25
CA ILE A 84 -30.71 -15.61 -8.16
C ILE A 84 -29.44 -16.17 -8.80
N GLU A 85 -28.42 -15.32 -8.95
CA GLU A 85 -27.16 -15.70 -9.61
C GLU A 85 -25.98 -15.00 -8.94
N VAL A 86 -24.90 -15.75 -8.74
CA VAL A 86 -23.59 -15.24 -8.28
C VAL A 86 -22.56 -15.67 -9.31
N SER A 87 -21.77 -14.71 -9.78
CA SER A 87 -20.71 -14.98 -10.76
C SER A 87 -19.69 -15.98 -10.20
N PRO A 88 -19.23 -16.95 -11.00
CA PRO A 88 -18.15 -17.85 -10.59
C PRO A 88 -16.85 -17.12 -10.21
N SER A 89 -16.60 -15.94 -10.77
CA SER A 89 -15.45 -15.10 -10.42
C SER A 89 -15.61 -14.39 -9.06
N PHE A 90 -16.84 -14.30 -8.54
CA PHE A 90 -17.13 -13.64 -7.26
C PHE A 90 -16.90 -14.60 -6.08
N VAL A 91 -15.64 -14.99 -5.91
CA VAL A 91 -15.13 -15.81 -4.80
C VAL A 91 -13.92 -15.11 -4.18
N ALA A 92 -13.66 -15.37 -2.92
CA ALA A 92 -12.48 -14.80 -2.25
C ALA A 92 -11.20 -15.09 -3.05
N GLY A 93 -10.48 -14.05 -3.43
CA GLY A 93 -9.33 -14.15 -4.30
C GLY A 93 -9.62 -14.16 -5.80
N GLY A 94 -10.87 -14.20 -6.24
CA GLY A 94 -11.25 -14.15 -7.65
C GLY A 94 -10.97 -12.79 -8.30
N PHE A 95 -10.73 -12.79 -9.62
CA PHE A 95 -10.51 -11.58 -10.40
C PHE A 95 -11.77 -11.20 -11.18
N PHE A 96 -11.98 -9.90 -11.34
CA PHE A 96 -13.08 -9.35 -12.12
C PHE A 96 -12.61 -8.09 -12.87
N GLU A 97 -13.29 -7.80 -13.98
CA GLU A 97 -13.07 -6.59 -14.75
C GLU A 97 -14.14 -5.53 -14.45
N ALA A 98 -13.86 -4.28 -14.81
CA ALA A 98 -14.84 -3.20 -14.67
C ALA A 98 -16.10 -3.48 -15.53
N GLY A 99 -17.27 -3.40 -14.90
CA GLY A 99 -18.56 -3.67 -15.55
C GLY A 99 -19.03 -5.12 -15.45
N ASP A 100 -18.19 -6.07 -15.00
CA ASP A 100 -18.60 -7.46 -14.79
C ASP A 100 -19.77 -7.57 -13.81
N ILE A 101 -20.73 -8.42 -14.14
CA ILE A 101 -21.84 -8.72 -13.23
C ILE A 101 -21.35 -9.71 -12.17
N LEU A 102 -21.28 -9.24 -10.92
CA LEU A 102 -20.85 -10.06 -9.79
C LEU A 102 -22.00 -10.88 -9.19
N LEU A 103 -23.19 -10.29 -9.13
CA LEU A 103 -24.40 -10.96 -8.68
C LEU A 103 -25.64 -10.37 -9.36
N ARG A 104 -26.70 -11.17 -9.41
CA ARG A 104 -28.04 -10.76 -9.85
C ARG A 104 -29.06 -10.97 -8.76
N ILE A 105 -29.85 -9.94 -8.54
CA ILE A 105 -31.04 -9.96 -7.69
C ILE A 105 -32.24 -10.25 -8.59
N ASP A 106 -33.25 -10.90 -8.06
CA ASP A 106 -34.51 -11.18 -8.78
C ASP A 106 -35.08 -9.87 -9.31
N SER A 107 -35.29 -9.82 -10.62
CA SER A 107 -35.74 -8.62 -11.33
C SER A 107 -37.27 -8.59 -11.55
N HIS A 108 -37.96 -9.69 -11.28
CA HIS A 108 -39.36 -9.88 -11.70
C HIS A 108 -40.27 -8.73 -11.17
N ASP A 109 -40.20 -8.43 -9.90
CA ASP A 109 -41.02 -7.36 -9.30
C ASP A 109 -40.67 -5.98 -9.88
N TYR A 110 -39.42 -5.74 -10.17
CA TYR A 110 -38.95 -4.48 -10.78
C TYR A 110 -39.43 -4.33 -12.23
N GLU A 111 -39.51 -5.43 -12.99
CA GLU A 111 -40.07 -5.46 -14.33
C GLU A 111 -41.56 -5.16 -14.31
N GLN A 112 -42.31 -5.73 -13.37
CA GLN A 112 -43.74 -5.43 -13.18
C GLN A 112 -43.98 -3.94 -12.87
N VAL A 113 -43.13 -3.32 -12.02
CA VAL A 113 -43.23 -1.90 -11.74
C VAL A 113 -43.03 -1.08 -13.02
N ILE A 114 -42.11 -1.47 -13.92
CA ILE A 114 -41.91 -0.76 -15.20
C ILE A 114 -43.19 -0.79 -16.03
N VAL A 115 -43.84 -1.97 -16.18
CA VAL A 115 -45.08 -2.10 -16.92
C VAL A 115 -46.18 -1.23 -16.34
N GLN A 116 -46.26 -1.15 -15.00
CA GLN A 116 -47.22 -0.26 -14.33
C GLN A 116 -46.97 1.22 -14.65
N ARG A 117 -45.67 1.67 -14.62
CA ARG A 117 -45.30 3.06 -14.93
C ARG A 117 -45.54 3.40 -16.41
N GLU A 118 -45.36 2.47 -17.32
CA GLU A 118 -45.68 2.65 -18.73
C GLU A 118 -47.17 2.83 -18.95
N ALA A 119 -47.99 2.09 -18.21
CA ALA A 119 -49.44 2.30 -18.24
C ALA A 119 -49.84 3.69 -17.69
N GLU A 120 -49.18 4.17 -16.63
CA GLU A 120 -49.39 5.54 -16.12
C GLU A 120 -49.04 6.62 -17.13
N ILE A 121 -47.99 6.45 -17.92
CA ILE A 121 -47.61 7.36 -19.03
C ILE A 121 -48.73 7.38 -20.09
N THR A 122 -49.23 6.20 -20.47
CA THR A 122 -50.30 6.09 -21.46
C THR A 122 -51.57 6.79 -20.98
N ALA A 123 -51.94 6.64 -19.69
CA ALA A 123 -53.06 7.34 -19.10
C ALA A 123 -52.88 8.85 -19.04
N ALA A 124 -51.64 9.32 -18.74
CA ALA A 124 -51.30 10.76 -18.75
C ALA A 124 -51.35 11.35 -20.17
N GLN A 125 -50.92 10.57 -21.18
CA GLN A 125 -50.98 10.98 -22.58
C GLN A 125 -52.47 11.10 -23.05
N LEU A 126 -53.32 10.15 -22.68
CA LEU A 126 -54.74 10.21 -22.96
C LEU A 126 -55.35 11.45 -22.32
N ARG A 127 -55.01 11.79 -21.09
CA ARG A 127 -55.48 12.97 -20.42
C ARG A 127 -55.09 14.27 -21.14
N ILE A 128 -53.90 14.35 -21.67
CA ILE A 128 -53.50 15.51 -22.50
C ILE A 128 -54.37 15.59 -23.76
N ALA A 129 -54.57 14.46 -24.45
CA ALA A 129 -55.39 14.41 -25.65
C ALA A 129 -56.84 14.86 -25.37
N GLU A 130 -57.41 14.40 -24.24
CA GLU A 130 -58.73 14.87 -23.79
C GLU A 130 -58.79 16.36 -23.58
N GLU A 131 -57.83 16.94 -22.85
CA GLU A 131 -57.77 18.37 -22.58
C GLU A 131 -57.51 19.21 -23.84
N GLU A 132 -56.73 18.70 -24.79
CA GLU A 132 -56.51 19.34 -26.09
C GLU A 132 -57.76 19.29 -26.97
N ALA A 133 -58.51 18.18 -26.98
CA ALA A 133 -59.80 18.08 -27.68
C ALA A 133 -60.85 19.03 -27.07
N GLU A 134 -60.93 19.12 -25.76
CA GLU A 134 -61.82 20.07 -25.06
C GLU A 134 -61.41 21.51 -25.33
N LYS A 135 -60.11 21.81 -25.46
CA LYS A 135 -59.62 23.13 -25.88
C LYS A 135 -60.12 23.48 -27.29
N GLU A 136 -60.02 22.55 -28.21
CA GLU A 136 -60.46 22.73 -29.60
C GLU A 136 -61.97 23.01 -29.66
N LEU A 137 -62.76 22.26 -28.89
CA LEU A 137 -64.23 22.52 -28.78
C LEU A 137 -64.52 23.89 -28.19
N ALA A 138 -63.78 24.29 -27.13
CA ALA A 138 -63.94 25.60 -26.50
C ALA A 138 -63.57 26.75 -27.47
N GLN A 139 -62.51 26.57 -28.24
CA GLN A 139 -62.07 27.53 -29.25
C GLN A 139 -63.11 27.66 -30.37
N TRP A 140 -63.59 26.54 -30.92
CA TRP A 140 -64.68 26.55 -31.94
C TRP A 140 -65.95 27.24 -31.44
N GLY A 141 -66.37 27.02 -30.19
CA GLY A 141 -67.49 27.71 -29.57
C GLY A 141 -67.24 29.19 -29.41
N TRP A 142 -66.05 29.59 -29.00
CA TRP A 142 -65.67 30.99 -28.85
C TRP A 142 -65.66 31.75 -30.18
N ASP A 143 -65.13 31.16 -31.19
CA ASP A 143 -65.03 31.76 -32.54
C ASP A 143 -66.42 32.08 -33.13
N ARG A 144 -67.47 31.34 -32.66
CA ARG A 144 -68.85 31.54 -33.13
C ARG A 144 -69.68 32.60 -32.34
N ILE A 145 -69.40 32.73 -31.05
CA ILE A 145 -70.27 33.48 -30.15
C ILE A 145 -69.52 34.51 -29.35
N GLY A 146 -68.18 34.38 -29.24
CA GLY A 146 -67.32 35.18 -28.40
C GLY A 146 -67.06 36.55 -28.92
N THR A 147 -66.88 37.52 -28.02
CA THR A 147 -66.43 38.88 -28.30
C THR A 147 -65.18 39.19 -27.50
N GLY A 148 -64.12 39.62 -28.17
CA GLY A 148 -62.82 39.90 -27.55
C GLY A 148 -61.87 38.65 -27.46
N GLU A 149 -60.78 38.75 -26.67
CA GLU A 149 -59.84 37.64 -26.47
C GLU A 149 -60.43 36.65 -25.49
N ALA A 150 -60.29 35.34 -25.85
CA ALA A 150 -60.65 34.25 -24.97
C ALA A 150 -59.72 34.23 -23.74
N ARG A 151 -60.28 34.04 -22.55
CA ARG A 151 -59.50 33.90 -21.33
C ARG A 151 -58.78 32.55 -21.32
N SER A 152 -57.56 32.50 -20.80
CA SER A 152 -56.73 31.30 -20.71
C SER A 152 -57.43 30.11 -20.04
N LEU A 153 -58.31 30.39 -19.07
CA LEU A 153 -59.13 29.38 -18.40
C LEU A 153 -60.19 28.79 -19.35
N THR A 154 -60.78 29.59 -20.24
CA THR A 154 -61.72 29.15 -21.27
C THR A 154 -61.02 28.30 -22.30
N MET A 155 -59.78 28.61 -22.65
CA MET A 155 -58.92 27.84 -23.55
C MET A 155 -58.25 26.65 -22.91
N ARG A 156 -58.58 26.32 -21.66
CA ARG A 156 -58.06 25.15 -20.90
C ARG A 156 -56.55 25.12 -20.75
N GLU A 157 -55.86 26.21 -20.91
CA GLU A 157 -54.41 26.30 -20.81
C GLU A 157 -53.84 25.77 -19.48
N PRO A 158 -54.39 26.13 -18.31
CA PRO A 158 -53.94 25.58 -17.02
C PRO A 158 -54.18 24.09 -16.90
N GLN A 159 -55.29 23.55 -17.46
CA GLN A 159 -55.61 22.12 -17.44
C GLN A 159 -54.60 21.35 -18.31
N ILE A 160 -54.30 21.81 -19.49
CA ILE A 160 -53.27 21.22 -20.37
C ILE A 160 -51.89 21.28 -19.72
N ALA A 161 -51.57 22.43 -19.10
CA ALA A 161 -50.28 22.53 -18.37
C ALA A 161 -50.20 21.54 -17.22
N SER A 162 -51.30 21.36 -16.47
CA SER A 162 -51.39 20.35 -15.38
C SER A 162 -51.25 18.90 -15.93
N ALA A 163 -51.95 18.58 -17.03
CA ALA A 163 -51.87 17.27 -17.67
C ALA A 163 -50.43 16.98 -18.18
N LYS A 164 -49.76 17.98 -18.77
CA LYS A 164 -48.34 17.88 -19.19
C LYS A 164 -47.39 17.68 -18.01
N ALA A 165 -47.64 18.35 -16.89
CA ALA A 165 -46.87 18.16 -15.65
C ALA A 165 -47.06 16.72 -15.12
N SER A 166 -48.30 16.19 -15.18
CA SER A 166 -48.59 14.80 -14.78
C SER A 166 -47.85 13.78 -15.68
N LEU A 167 -47.79 14.01 -16.99
CA LEU A 167 -47.00 13.18 -17.91
C LEU A 167 -45.52 13.23 -17.54
N ALA A 168 -44.97 14.42 -17.30
CA ALA A 168 -43.57 14.57 -16.89
C ALA A 168 -43.26 13.79 -15.57
N ALA A 169 -44.18 13.85 -14.60
CA ALA A 169 -44.08 13.12 -13.34
C ALA A 169 -44.10 11.58 -13.58
N ALA A 170 -44.99 11.07 -14.42
CA ALA A 170 -45.08 9.66 -14.81
C ALA A 170 -43.78 9.20 -15.51
N GLN A 171 -43.26 10.01 -16.41
CA GLN A 171 -41.98 9.74 -17.10
C GLN A 171 -40.81 9.67 -16.11
N ALA A 172 -40.73 10.58 -15.14
CA ALA A 172 -39.71 10.57 -14.10
C ALA A 172 -39.83 9.32 -13.20
N SER A 173 -41.08 8.89 -12.91
CA SER A 173 -41.35 7.64 -12.16
C SER A 173 -40.89 6.40 -12.93
N LEU A 174 -41.16 6.32 -14.24
CA LEU A 174 -40.66 5.24 -15.11
C LEU A 174 -39.12 5.21 -15.11
N GLN A 175 -38.48 6.35 -15.23
CA GLN A 175 -37.04 6.44 -15.22
C GLN A 175 -36.42 5.94 -13.91
N THR A 176 -37.10 6.20 -12.80
CA THR A 176 -36.69 5.66 -11.48
C THR A 176 -36.86 4.15 -11.43
N ALA A 177 -37.97 3.61 -11.92
CA ALA A 177 -38.19 2.17 -12.00
C ALA A 177 -37.13 1.48 -12.86
N ARG A 178 -36.76 2.05 -14.01
CA ARG A 178 -35.69 1.53 -14.87
C ARG A 178 -34.32 1.54 -14.20
N ARG A 179 -34.00 2.57 -13.43
CA ARG A 179 -32.78 2.60 -12.63
C ARG A 179 -32.76 1.49 -11.59
N ASN A 180 -33.89 1.28 -10.89
CA ASN A 180 -33.98 0.23 -9.88
C ASN A 180 -33.83 -1.18 -10.52
N LEU A 181 -34.40 -1.40 -11.69
CA LEU A 181 -34.18 -2.63 -12.46
C LEU A 181 -32.69 -2.80 -12.83
N ALA A 182 -32.04 -1.75 -13.31
CA ALA A 182 -30.61 -1.83 -13.62
C ALA A 182 -29.76 -2.19 -12.38
N ARG A 183 -30.15 -1.72 -11.20
CA ARG A 183 -29.48 -2.00 -9.92
C ARG A 183 -29.66 -3.44 -9.43
N THR A 184 -30.58 -4.20 -9.99
CA THR A 184 -30.67 -5.65 -9.70
C THR A 184 -29.46 -6.41 -10.21
N GLN A 185 -28.72 -5.87 -11.16
CA GLN A 185 -27.43 -6.35 -11.63
C GLN A 185 -26.32 -5.60 -10.92
N VAL A 186 -25.75 -6.21 -9.91
CA VAL A 186 -24.62 -5.59 -9.18
C VAL A 186 -23.35 -5.81 -9.97
N ARG A 187 -22.77 -4.71 -10.46
CA ARG A 187 -21.60 -4.72 -11.33
C ARG A 187 -20.38 -4.17 -10.60
N ALA A 188 -19.21 -4.65 -11.01
CA ALA A 188 -17.94 -4.16 -10.55
C ALA A 188 -17.69 -2.73 -11.05
N PRO A 189 -17.42 -1.74 -10.17
CA PRO A 189 -17.15 -0.36 -10.58
C PRO A 189 -15.76 -0.16 -11.19
N TYR A 190 -14.82 -1.06 -10.96
CA TYR A 190 -13.46 -1.08 -11.48
C TYR A 190 -12.93 -2.51 -11.51
N ALA A 191 -11.84 -2.74 -12.22
CA ALA A 191 -11.16 -4.03 -12.25
C ALA A 191 -10.41 -4.30 -10.94
N GLY A 192 -10.49 -5.52 -10.41
CA GLY A 192 -9.88 -5.82 -9.14
C GLY A 192 -9.95 -7.29 -8.74
N ARG A 193 -9.79 -7.49 -7.45
CA ARG A 193 -9.84 -8.81 -6.82
C ARG A 193 -10.79 -8.82 -5.63
N VAL A 194 -11.59 -9.86 -5.52
CA VAL A 194 -12.48 -10.04 -4.38
C VAL A 194 -11.65 -10.35 -3.13
N ARG A 195 -11.82 -9.55 -2.09
CA ARG A 195 -11.23 -9.81 -0.79
C ARG A 195 -12.06 -10.83 -0.02
N ASP A 196 -13.32 -10.49 0.21
CA ASP A 196 -14.26 -11.29 0.97
C ASP A 196 -15.62 -11.31 0.27
N LYS A 197 -16.36 -12.40 0.42
CA LYS A 197 -17.71 -12.57 -0.07
C LYS A 197 -18.62 -12.92 1.11
N SER A 198 -19.63 -12.07 1.36
CA SER A 198 -20.56 -12.21 2.49
C SER A 198 -21.97 -12.64 2.05
N VAL A 199 -22.17 -12.98 0.76
CA VAL A 199 -23.48 -13.28 0.21
C VAL A 199 -23.43 -14.56 -0.63
N ASP A 200 -24.52 -15.32 -0.61
CA ASP A 200 -24.64 -16.55 -1.39
C ASP A 200 -25.92 -16.57 -2.23
N ARG A 201 -25.98 -17.51 -3.18
CA ARG A 201 -27.17 -17.73 -3.99
C ARG A 201 -28.37 -18.10 -3.09
N GLU A 202 -29.56 -17.69 -3.48
CA GLU A 202 -30.83 -17.83 -2.74
C GLU A 202 -30.92 -16.99 -1.45
N GLN A 203 -29.89 -16.28 -1.09
CA GLN A 203 -29.93 -15.36 0.05
C GLN A 203 -30.74 -14.11 -0.28
N PHE A 204 -31.52 -13.64 0.71
CA PHE A 204 -32.23 -12.38 0.60
C PHE A 204 -31.34 -11.25 1.11
N VAL A 205 -31.21 -10.20 0.30
CA VAL A 205 -30.42 -8.99 0.63
C VAL A 205 -31.33 -7.78 0.72
N THR A 206 -30.98 -6.88 1.62
CA THR A 206 -31.63 -5.58 1.77
C THR A 206 -30.72 -4.48 1.30
N MET A 207 -31.30 -3.34 0.94
CA MET A 207 -30.57 -2.10 0.68
C MET A 207 -29.75 -1.75 1.92
N GLY A 208 -28.46 -1.50 1.77
CA GLY A 208 -27.54 -1.13 2.83
C GLY A 208 -27.16 0.34 2.84
#